data_8af31d60503e53c9a61038a3fb79dbad
#
_entry.id   8af31d60503e53c9a61038a3fb79dbad
#
_cell.length_a   1.000
_cell.length_b   1.000
_cell.length_c   1.000
_cell.angle_alpha   90.00
_cell.angle_beta   90.00
_cell.angle_gamma   90.00
#
_symmetry.space_group_name_H-M   'P 1'
#
loop_
_entity.id
_entity.type
_entity.pdbx_description
1 polymer ?
#
loop_
_entity_poly.entity_id
_entity_poly.type
_entity_poly.pdbx_seq_one_letter_code
_entity_poly.pdbx_strand_id
1 'polypeptide(L)'
;MSSSGKFELIDRILPKLLRFQHRVLIFTQMTHLMDIMEYYFTFKGIRYLRLDGSTKSEDREQRMNLFNQPNSPIDVFLLSTRAGGLGLNLQTADTVIIFDSDWNPQMDLQAQDRVHRIGQEKEVIVLRLITNNSIEEVLLLLPSTFLKGRRSRWTLTSCLSRVVCTI
;
A
#
# COMPACT_ATOMS: atom_id res chain seq x y z
N MET A 1 -13.15 -1.19 -16.99
CA MET A 1 -12.27 -1.61 -15.86
C MET A 1 -12.39 -3.10 -15.50
N SER A 2 -13.27 -3.84 -16.13
CA SER A 2 -13.48 -5.29 -15.88
C SER A 2 -12.37 -6.22 -16.41
N SER A 3 -11.32 -5.69 -17.03
CA SER A 3 -10.23 -6.49 -17.63
C SER A 3 -9.05 -6.79 -16.70
N SER A 4 -9.07 -6.32 -15.47
CA SER A 4 -8.00 -6.57 -14.49
C SER A 4 -8.58 -7.02 -13.16
N GLY A 5 -8.29 -8.26 -12.78
CA GLY A 5 -8.76 -8.84 -11.51
C GLY A 5 -8.30 -8.06 -10.28
N LYS A 6 -7.08 -7.48 -10.30
CA LYS A 6 -6.60 -6.64 -9.19
C LYS A 6 -7.44 -5.36 -9.05
N PHE A 7 -7.84 -4.72 -10.16
CA PHE A 7 -8.71 -3.55 -10.11
C PHE A 7 -10.13 -3.90 -9.66
N GLU A 8 -10.67 -5.03 -10.11
CA GLU A 8 -11.97 -5.51 -9.63
C GLU A 8 -11.95 -5.73 -8.11
N LEU A 9 -10.87 -6.30 -7.61
CA LEU A 9 -10.68 -6.51 -6.18
C LEU A 9 -10.61 -5.19 -5.41
N ILE A 10 -9.86 -4.21 -5.90
CA ILE A 10 -9.82 -2.85 -5.32
C ILE A 10 -11.22 -2.24 -5.33
N ASP A 11 -11.96 -2.33 -6.42
CA ASP A 11 -13.33 -1.79 -6.53
C ASP A 11 -14.29 -2.39 -5.49
N ARG A 12 -14.04 -3.63 -5.08
CA ARG A 12 -14.85 -4.32 -4.06
C ARG A 12 -14.40 -4.05 -2.62
N ILE A 13 -13.09 -3.92 -2.39
CA ILE A 13 -12.51 -3.80 -1.03
C ILE A 13 -12.44 -2.34 -0.59
N LEU A 14 -11.93 -1.45 -1.44
CA LEU A 14 -11.64 -0.06 -1.05
C LEU A 14 -12.87 0.69 -0.52
N PRO A 15 -14.06 0.63 -1.17
CA PRO A 15 -15.24 1.29 -0.63
C PRO A 15 -15.65 0.78 0.77
N LYS A 16 -15.40 -0.51 1.04
CA LYS A 16 -15.68 -1.08 2.37
C LYS A 16 -14.72 -0.54 3.40
N LEU A 17 -13.42 -0.51 3.11
CA LEU A 17 -12.41 0.06 4.02
C LEU A 17 -12.74 1.52 4.34
N LEU A 18 -13.06 2.33 3.33
CA LEU A 18 -13.39 3.75 3.53
C LEU A 18 -14.69 3.94 4.32
N ARG A 19 -15.69 3.08 4.14
CA ARG A 19 -16.93 3.09 4.95
C ARG A 19 -16.66 2.84 6.44
N PHE A 20 -15.66 2.02 6.75
CA PHE A 20 -15.21 1.78 8.12
C PHE A 20 -14.15 2.78 8.61
N GLN A 21 -13.98 3.88 7.89
CA GLN A 21 -13.04 4.96 8.21
C GLN A 21 -11.58 4.55 8.28
N HIS A 22 -11.21 3.49 7.55
CA HIS A 22 -9.82 3.13 7.36
C HIS A 22 -9.11 4.16 6.48
N ARG A 23 -7.88 4.46 6.82
CA ARG A 23 -6.98 5.32 6.03
C ARG A 23 -6.00 4.44 5.28
N VAL A 24 -6.06 4.51 3.97
CA VAL A 24 -5.45 3.51 3.10
C VAL A 24 -4.23 4.07 2.38
N LEU A 25 -3.10 3.37 2.49
CA LEU A 25 -1.94 3.57 1.62
C LEU A 25 -1.98 2.54 0.49
N ILE A 26 -1.77 2.97 -0.74
CA ILE A 26 -1.66 2.08 -1.89
C ILE A 26 -0.29 2.26 -2.52
N PHE A 27 0.48 1.18 -2.55
CA PHE A 27 1.80 1.14 -3.17
C PHE A 27 1.75 0.47 -4.52
N THR A 28 2.39 1.10 -5.51
CA THR A 28 2.61 0.54 -6.84
C THR A 28 3.97 0.96 -7.39
N GLN A 29 4.59 0.14 -8.25
CA GLN A 29 5.86 0.46 -8.89
C GLN A 29 5.66 1.33 -10.14
N MET A 30 4.54 1.14 -10.83
CA MET A 30 4.30 1.71 -12.16
C MET A 30 3.56 3.05 -12.07
N THR A 31 4.22 4.13 -12.50
CA THR A 31 3.59 5.48 -12.52
C THR A 31 2.36 5.53 -13.43
N HIS A 32 2.37 4.84 -14.58
CA HIS A 32 1.18 4.73 -15.43
C HIS A 32 -0.01 4.06 -14.74
N LEU A 33 0.26 3.11 -13.84
CA LEU A 33 -0.80 2.50 -13.04
C LEU A 33 -1.37 3.50 -12.04
N MET A 34 -0.53 4.38 -11.49
CA MET A 34 -1.00 5.47 -10.64
C MET A 34 -1.94 6.40 -11.40
N ASP A 35 -1.63 6.73 -12.66
CA ASP A 35 -2.51 7.55 -13.50
C ASP A 35 -3.89 6.91 -13.68
N ILE A 36 -3.94 5.60 -13.93
CA ILE A 36 -5.20 4.85 -14.05
C ILE A 36 -5.96 4.84 -12.71
N MET A 37 -5.26 4.70 -11.58
CA MET A 37 -5.88 4.75 -10.26
C MET A 37 -6.45 6.14 -9.94
N GLU A 38 -5.79 7.22 -10.35
CA GLU A 38 -6.30 8.58 -10.19
C GLU A 38 -7.60 8.79 -10.95
N TYR A 39 -7.72 8.29 -12.20
CA TYR A 39 -8.99 8.29 -12.93
C TYR A 39 -10.08 7.52 -12.19
N TYR A 40 -9.73 6.35 -11.67
CA TYR A 40 -10.66 5.54 -10.89
C TYR A 40 -11.12 6.26 -9.61
N PHE A 41 -10.21 6.85 -8.83
CA PHE A 41 -10.56 7.57 -7.59
C PHE A 41 -11.42 8.79 -7.88
N THR A 42 -11.08 9.56 -8.91
CA THR A 42 -11.87 10.71 -9.36
C THR A 42 -13.29 10.28 -9.76
N PHE A 43 -13.42 9.20 -10.54
CA PHE A 43 -14.71 8.66 -10.95
C PHE A 43 -15.57 8.19 -9.76
N LYS A 44 -14.94 7.62 -8.72
CA LYS A 44 -15.63 7.15 -7.51
C LYS A 44 -15.82 8.25 -6.46
N GLY A 45 -15.31 9.46 -6.67
CA GLY A 45 -15.36 10.55 -5.70
C GLY A 45 -14.51 10.28 -4.45
N ILE A 46 -13.47 9.45 -4.55
CA ILE A 46 -12.54 9.15 -3.47
C ILE A 46 -11.50 10.25 -3.39
N ARG A 47 -11.29 10.80 -2.20
CA ARG A 47 -10.29 11.86 -1.97
C ARG A 47 -8.93 11.22 -1.73
N TYR A 48 -7.98 11.58 -2.55
CA TYR A 48 -6.65 10.98 -2.52
C TYR A 48 -5.54 12.01 -2.62
N LEU A 49 -4.34 11.60 -2.22
CA LEU A 49 -3.07 12.25 -2.54
C LEU A 49 -2.20 11.26 -3.32
N ARG A 50 -1.32 11.80 -4.15
CA ARG A 50 -0.32 11.04 -4.88
C ARG A 50 1.09 11.52 -4.51
N LEU A 51 2.02 10.57 -4.41
CA LEU A 51 3.43 10.86 -4.23
C LEU A 51 4.27 9.85 -5.01
N ASP A 52 5.06 10.36 -5.95
CA ASP A 52 5.99 9.59 -6.76
C ASP A 52 7.37 10.25 -6.80
N GLY A 53 8.29 9.67 -7.60
CA GLY A 53 9.66 10.15 -7.73
C GLY A 53 9.80 11.55 -8.31
N SER A 54 8.79 12.07 -9.02
CA SER A 54 8.77 13.41 -9.61
C SER A 54 8.31 14.49 -8.63
N THR A 55 7.71 14.11 -7.49
CA THR A 55 7.17 15.04 -6.49
C THR A 55 8.30 15.78 -5.79
N LYS A 56 8.26 17.12 -5.81
CA LYS A 56 9.24 17.99 -5.15
C LYS A 56 9.23 17.77 -3.62
N SER A 57 10.37 18.02 -2.97
CA SER A 57 10.52 17.79 -1.53
C SER A 57 9.53 18.60 -0.69
N GLU A 58 9.30 19.86 -1.04
CA GLU A 58 8.36 20.75 -0.35
C GLU A 58 6.91 20.25 -0.45
N ASP A 59 6.47 19.87 -1.66
CA ASP A 59 5.13 19.32 -1.90
C ASP A 59 4.93 17.99 -1.17
N ARG A 60 6.00 17.23 -1.03
CA ARG A 60 6.00 15.93 -0.33
C ARG A 60 5.67 16.09 1.14
N GLU A 61 6.33 17.04 1.80
CA GLU A 61 6.09 17.33 3.20
C GLU A 61 4.67 17.88 3.43
N GLN A 62 4.21 18.79 2.57
CA GLN A 62 2.86 19.32 2.63
C GLN A 62 1.80 18.22 2.49
N ARG A 63 1.96 17.30 1.53
CA ARG A 63 1.03 16.17 1.33
C ARG A 63 1.02 15.22 2.52
N MET A 64 2.18 14.92 3.10
CA MET A 64 2.26 14.10 4.31
C MET A 64 1.56 14.77 5.50
N ASN A 65 1.82 16.05 5.71
CA ASN A 65 1.20 16.81 6.79
C ASN A 65 -0.32 16.86 6.61
N LEU A 66 -0.81 17.12 5.39
CA LEU A 66 -2.23 17.11 5.08
C LEU A 66 -2.85 15.73 5.34
N PHE A 67 -2.17 14.65 4.95
CA PHE A 67 -2.65 13.30 5.23
C PHE A 67 -2.66 12.99 6.73
N ASN A 68 -1.64 13.40 7.48
CA ASN A 68 -1.53 13.08 8.91
C ASN A 68 -2.38 13.96 9.83
N GLN A 69 -2.97 15.03 9.32
CA GLN A 69 -3.80 15.91 10.16
C GLN A 69 -4.97 15.15 10.80
N PRO A 70 -5.33 15.48 12.06
CA PRO A 70 -6.58 15.03 12.65
C PRO A 70 -7.76 15.47 11.76
N ASN A 71 -8.67 14.55 11.45
CA ASN A 71 -9.82 14.80 10.58
C ASN A 71 -9.45 15.23 9.14
N SER A 72 -8.28 14.81 8.65
CA SER A 72 -7.92 15.04 7.25
C SER A 72 -9.03 14.59 6.30
N PRO A 73 -9.35 15.38 5.29
CA PRO A 73 -10.34 14.98 4.29
C PRO A 73 -9.86 13.86 3.37
N ILE A 74 -8.59 13.48 3.44
CA ILE A 74 -7.97 12.53 2.51
C ILE A 74 -8.16 11.10 3.01
N ASP A 75 -8.69 10.26 2.17
CA ASP A 75 -9.01 8.87 2.48
C ASP A 75 -7.89 7.90 2.04
N VAL A 76 -7.24 8.22 0.89
CA VAL A 76 -6.26 7.35 0.24
C VAL A 76 -4.97 8.12 -0.04
N PHE A 77 -3.82 7.49 0.19
CA PHE A 77 -2.54 8.00 -0.26
C PHE A 77 -1.90 7.00 -1.24
N LEU A 78 -1.80 7.41 -2.49
CA LEU A 78 -1.20 6.64 -3.58
C LEU A 78 0.30 6.93 -3.64
N LEU A 79 1.11 5.90 -3.52
CA LEU A 79 2.56 6.00 -3.36
C LEU A 79 3.28 5.13 -4.40
N SER A 80 4.29 5.68 -5.05
CA SER A 80 5.21 4.80 -5.77
C SER A 80 6.14 4.10 -4.78
N THR A 81 6.40 2.80 -4.98
CA THR A 81 7.26 1.99 -4.08
C THR A 81 8.63 2.64 -3.90
N ARG A 82 9.20 3.20 -4.97
CA ARG A 82 10.50 3.90 -4.91
C ARG A 82 10.45 5.20 -4.10
N ALA A 83 9.39 5.98 -4.23
CA ALA A 83 9.21 7.20 -3.44
C ALA A 83 8.92 6.89 -1.97
N GLY A 84 8.25 5.78 -1.70
CA GLY A 84 8.01 5.27 -0.35
C GLY A 84 9.29 4.99 0.45
N GLY A 85 10.42 4.71 -0.20
CA GLY A 85 11.73 4.50 0.44
C GLY A 85 12.31 5.71 1.17
N LEU A 86 11.78 6.91 1.01
CA LEU A 86 12.34 8.18 1.46
C LEU A 86 11.92 8.63 2.88
N GLY A 87 11.80 7.73 3.82
CA GLY A 87 11.62 8.13 5.23
C GLY A 87 10.22 8.69 5.59
N LEU A 88 9.21 8.49 4.74
CA LEU A 88 7.86 9.00 4.94
C LEU A 88 7.26 8.52 6.28
N ASN A 89 6.70 9.42 7.04
CA ASN A 89 5.95 9.11 8.26
C ASN A 89 4.45 9.24 7.98
N LEU A 90 3.73 8.12 7.93
CA LEU A 90 2.31 8.03 7.59
C LEU A 90 1.55 7.25 8.67
N GLN A 91 1.83 7.58 9.93
CA GLN A 91 1.32 6.89 11.13
C GLN A 91 -0.20 6.93 11.29
N THR A 92 -0.88 7.82 10.60
CA THR A 92 -2.36 7.90 10.66
C THR A 92 -3.05 6.87 9.77
N ALA A 93 -2.32 6.23 8.86
CA ALA A 93 -2.82 5.12 8.08
C ALA A 93 -2.87 3.84 8.94
N ASP A 94 -3.88 3.04 8.74
CA ASP A 94 -4.07 1.73 9.38
C ASP A 94 -4.17 0.58 8.36
N THR A 95 -4.22 0.91 7.08
CA THR A 95 -4.33 -0.09 6.01
C THR A 95 -3.31 0.18 4.90
N VAL A 96 -2.59 -0.86 4.50
CA VAL A 96 -1.62 -0.84 3.40
C VAL A 96 -2.06 -1.81 2.33
N ILE A 97 -2.13 -1.35 1.08
CA ILE A 97 -2.37 -2.19 -0.09
C ILE A 97 -1.11 -2.17 -0.96
N ILE A 98 -0.47 -3.30 -1.15
CA ILE A 98 0.60 -3.48 -2.12
C ILE A 98 -0.04 -4.04 -3.39
N PHE A 99 -0.17 -3.18 -4.40
CA PHE A 99 -0.87 -3.54 -5.65
C PHE A 99 -0.01 -4.42 -6.56
N ASP A 100 1.28 -4.10 -6.66
CA ASP A 100 2.31 -4.87 -7.35
C ASP A 100 3.54 -5.00 -6.45
N SER A 101 4.03 -6.23 -6.28
CA SER A 101 5.21 -6.51 -5.46
C SER A 101 6.49 -6.12 -6.20
N ASP A 102 7.45 -5.56 -5.47
CA ASP A 102 8.79 -5.27 -6.02
C ASP A 102 9.60 -6.56 -6.14
N TRP A 103 10.49 -6.59 -7.15
CA TRP A 103 11.48 -7.65 -7.30
C TRP A 103 12.41 -7.75 -6.08
N ASN A 104 12.67 -6.62 -5.42
CA ASN A 104 13.39 -6.56 -4.18
C ASN A 104 12.39 -6.60 -3.00
N PRO A 105 12.27 -7.72 -2.28
CA PRO A 105 11.32 -7.86 -1.16
C PRO A 105 11.57 -6.86 -0.03
N GLN A 106 12.77 -6.28 0.07
CA GLN A 106 13.08 -5.24 1.06
C GLN A 106 12.29 -3.96 0.80
N MET A 107 11.94 -3.67 -0.45
CA MET A 107 11.12 -2.49 -0.78
C MET A 107 9.69 -2.62 -0.25
N ASP A 108 9.10 -3.81 -0.36
CA ASP A 108 7.78 -4.08 0.19
C ASP A 108 7.78 -4.04 1.73
N LEU A 109 8.83 -4.55 2.37
CA LEU A 109 9.00 -4.46 3.82
C LEU A 109 9.15 -2.99 4.25
N GLN A 110 9.95 -2.20 3.55
CA GLN A 110 10.06 -0.77 3.82
C GLN A 110 8.71 -0.05 3.67
N ALA A 111 7.89 -0.41 2.68
CA ALA A 111 6.55 0.15 2.52
C ALA A 111 5.66 -0.14 3.75
N GLN A 112 5.72 -1.36 4.29
CA GLN A 112 5.02 -1.74 5.51
C GLN A 112 5.52 -0.98 6.74
N ASP A 113 6.83 -0.80 6.88
CA ASP A 113 7.46 -0.08 7.99
C ASP A 113 7.09 1.42 8.04
N ARG A 114 6.51 1.98 6.95
CA ARG A 114 6.03 3.38 6.96
C ARG A 114 4.79 3.57 7.81
N VAL A 115 4.00 2.54 7.97
CA VAL A 115 2.79 2.55 8.80
C VAL A 115 3.07 2.00 10.19
N HIS A 116 3.89 0.95 10.27
CA HIS A 116 4.23 0.32 11.53
C HIS A 116 5.39 1.05 12.22
N ARG A 117 5.09 2.20 12.81
CA ARG A 117 6.08 3.02 13.55
C ARG A 117 5.68 3.21 15.01
N ILE A 118 6.65 3.69 15.79
CA ILE A 118 6.42 4.14 17.17
C ILE A 118 5.36 5.25 17.13
N GLY A 119 4.24 5.03 17.84
CA GLY A 119 3.08 5.92 17.85
C GLY A 119 1.87 5.41 17.05
N GLN A 120 1.96 4.26 16.38
CA GLN A 120 0.81 3.60 15.80
C GLN A 120 0.04 2.84 16.89
N GLU A 121 -1.18 3.29 17.18
CA GLU A 121 -2.05 2.69 18.20
C GLU A 121 -3.05 1.68 17.61
N LYS A 122 -3.26 1.72 16.28
CA LYS A 122 -4.22 0.84 15.59
C LYS A 122 -3.51 -0.39 15.04
N GLU A 123 -4.25 -1.48 14.97
CA GLU A 123 -3.82 -2.67 14.22
C GLU A 123 -3.69 -2.33 12.74
N VAL A 124 -2.55 -2.70 12.15
CA VAL A 124 -2.26 -2.41 10.75
C VAL A 124 -2.66 -3.58 9.86
N ILE A 125 -3.55 -3.33 8.92
CA ILE A 125 -3.98 -4.30 7.91
C ILE A 125 -3.05 -4.16 6.70
N VAL A 126 -2.41 -5.26 6.30
CA VAL A 126 -1.59 -5.30 5.08
C VAL A 126 -2.22 -6.25 4.07
N LEU A 127 -2.63 -5.71 2.93
CA LEU A 127 -3.19 -6.44 1.80
C LEU A 127 -2.17 -6.44 0.66
N ARG A 128 -1.72 -7.61 0.23
CA ARG A 128 -0.85 -7.75 -0.94
C ARG A 128 -1.65 -8.42 -2.05
N LEU A 129 -1.77 -7.73 -3.19
CA LEU A 129 -2.49 -8.25 -4.35
C LEU A 129 -1.53 -9.04 -5.24
N ILE A 130 -1.86 -10.31 -5.48
CA ILE A 130 -1.03 -11.23 -6.24
C ILE A 130 -1.88 -11.87 -7.30
N THR A 131 -1.34 -11.93 -8.51
CA THR A 131 -1.94 -12.69 -9.59
C THR A 131 -1.56 -14.16 -9.44
N ASN A 132 -2.54 -15.04 -9.44
CA ASN A 132 -2.31 -16.49 -9.34
C ASN A 132 -1.53 -17.01 -10.56
N ASN A 133 -0.69 -18.02 -10.36
CA ASN A 133 0.18 -18.62 -11.39
C ASN A 133 1.08 -17.61 -12.13
N SER A 134 1.45 -16.53 -11.49
CA SER A 134 2.34 -15.49 -12.04
C SER A 134 3.71 -15.49 -11.35
N ILE A 135 4.62 -14.73 -11.94
CA ILE A 135 5.94 -14.46 -11.33
C ILE A 135 5.83 -13.81 -9.95
N GLU A 136 4.75 -13.07 -9.66
CA GLU A 136 4.53 -12.44 -8.36
C GLU A 136 4.38 -13.49 -7.24
N GLU A 137 3.78 -14.63 -7.54
CA GLU A 137 3.67 -15.74 -6.59
C GLU A 137 5.04 -16.35 -6.27
N VAL A 138 5.89 -16.50 -7.28
CA VAL A 138 7.28 -16.99 -7.11
C VAL A 138 8.09 -16.03 -6.26
N LEU A 139 7.96 -14.71 -6.49
CA LEU A 139 8.65 -13.68 -5.71
C LEU A 139 8.30 -13.72 -4.22
N LEU A 140 7.08 -14.10 -3.87
CA LEU A 140 6.68 -14.27 -2.47
C LEU A 140 7.33 -15.46 -1.78
N LEU A 141 7.63 -16.52 -2.52
CA LEU A 141 8.24 -17.73 -1.98
C LEU A 141 9.74 -17.56 -1.72
N LEU A 142 10.40 -16.66 -2.45
CA LEU A 142 11.84 -16.40 -2.32
C LEU A 142 12.28 -15.83 -0.96
N PRO A 143 11.57 -14.90 -0.30
CA PRO A 143 11.98 -14.33 0.97
C PRO A 143 11.99 -15.33 2.13
N SER A 144 11.17 -16.37 2.09
CA SER A 144 11.08 -17.37 3.17
C SER A 144 12.34 -18.23 3.30
N THR A 145 13.13 -18.34 2.24
CA THR A 145 14.37 -19.12 2.21
C THR A 145 15.60 -18.28 2.62
N PHE A 146 15.59 -16.98 2.34
CA PHE A 146 16.72 -16.08 2.62
C PHE A 146 16.69 -15.46 4.04
N LEU A 147 15.55 -15.43 4.72
CA LEU A 147 15.38 -14.78 6.01
C LEU A 147 15.59 -15.71 7.22
N LYS A 148 16.05 -16.94 7.03
CA LYS A 148 16.39 -17.85 8.15
C LYS A 148 17.50 -17.38 9.09
N GLY A 149 18.12 -16.25 8.85
CA GLY A 149 19.25 -15.71 9.61
C GLY A 149 18.96 -14.58 10.61
N ARG A 150 17.79 -13.97 10.63
CA ARG A 150 17.44 -12.92 11.61
C ARG A 150 16.14 -13.25 12.31
N ARG A 151 16.25 -13.73 13.54
CA ARG A 151 15.16 -13.73 14.50
C ARG A 151 14.79 -12.28 14.84
N SER A 152 13.97 -11.65 14.02
CA SER A 152 13.17 -10.51 14.48
C SER A 152 11.92 -11.09 15.12
N ARG A 153 11.60 -10.58 16.30
CA ARG A 153 10.48 -10.97 17.19
C ARG A 153 9.14 -10.58 16.54
N TRP A 154 8.80 -11.22 15.41
CA TRP A 154 7.53 -11.07 14.72
C TRP A 154 6.77 -12.37 14.88
N THR A 155 5.81 -12.37 15.78
CA THR A 155 4.79 -13.40 15.83
C THR A 155 3.98 -13.34 14.54
N LEU A 156 4.13 -14.33 13.68
CA LEU A 156 3.44 -14.54 12.40
C LEU A 156 1.91 -14.74 12.55
N THR A 157 1.28 -14.19 13.59
CA THR A 157 -0.08 -14.59 13.96
C THR A 157 -1.18 -13.61 13.56
N SER A 158 -0.88 -12.48 12.90
CA SER A 158 -1.95 -11.50 12.63
C SER A 158 -1.94 -10.79 11.28
N CYS A 159 -1.12 -11.13 10.30
CA CYS A 159 -1.07 -10.32 9.08
C CYS A 159 -0.84 -11.10 7.78
N LEU A 160 -1.61 -12.16 7.55
CA LEU A 160 -1.64 -12.82 6.24
C LEU A 160 -3.08 -13.05 5.79
N SER A 161 -3.80 -11.96 5.51
CA SER A 161 -4.91 -12.04 4.57
C SER A 161 -4.33 -12.16 3.16
N ARG A 162 -3.97 -13.38 2.77
CA ARG A 162 -3.66 -13.68 1.36
C ARG A 162 -4.96 -13.51 0.58
N VAL A 163 -5.12 -12.38 -0.08
CA VAL A 163 -6.14 -12.27 -1.09
C VAL A 163 -5.53 -12.76 -2.39
N VAL A 164 -5.61 -14.07 -2.62
CA VAL A 164 -5.29 -14.66 -3.91
C VAL A 164 -6.50 -14.44 -4.80
N CYS A 165 -6.38 -13.58 -5.81
CA CYS A 165 -7.39 -13.42 -6.83
C CYS A 165 -7.14 -14.50 -7.89
N THR A 166 -7.93 -15.57 -7.88
CA THR A 166 -7.97 -16.55 -8.98
C THR A 166 -8.86 -15.94 -10.07
N ILE A 167 -8.29 -15.69 -11.25
CA ILE A 167 -9.02 -15.34 -12.48
C ILE A 167 -9.17 -16.61 -13.30
#